data_3241d47dc1775ced7b1ad0016a9d86bc
#
_entry.id   3241d47dc1775ced7b1ad0016a9d86bc
#
_cell.length_a   1.000
_cell.length_b   1.000
_cell.length_c   1.000
_cell.angle_alpha   90.00
_cell.angle_beta   90.00
_cell.angle_gamma   90.00
#
_symmetry.space_group_name_H-M   'P 1'
#
loop_
_entity.id
_entity.type
_entity.pdbx_description
1 polymer ?
#
loop_
_entity_poly.entity_id
_entity_poly.type
_entity_poly.pdbx_seq_one_letter_code
_entity_poly.pdbx_strand_id
1 'polypeptide(L)'
;DHLKEINDAMLTYPEDFHVLKKLNKVLEKRREPFEKEGGLVDWAQAEQLAFATILQDGTSIRLTGQDSERGTFSHRHAVLHDEENGDTYTPLHHVPNQQATFDIHNSPLSEAAVVGFEYGYNVENKNSFNIWEAQYGDFSNMAQMIFDNFLSSSRAKWGERSGLTLFLHSYEGQG
;
A
#
# COMPACT_ATOMS: atom_id res chain seq x y z
N ASP A 1 -12.41 20.75 -0.51
CA ASP A 1 -11.50 20.11 0.41
C ASP A 1 -10.73 18.99 -0.28
N HIS A 2 -9.42 19.18 -0.45
CA HIS A 2 -8.57 18.33 -1.29
C HIS A 2 -8.62 16.83 -0.91
N LEU A 3 -8.47 16.49 0.37
CA LEU A 3 -8.53 15.09 0.82
C LEU A 3 -9.91 14.46 0.62
N LYS A 4 -10.98 15.26 0.75
CA LYS A 4 -12.33 14.79 0.45
C LYS A 4 -12.49 14.44 -1.02
N GLU A 5 -11.98 15.29 -1.94
CA GLU A 5 -12.01 15.03 -3.38
C GLU A 5 -11.29 13.73 -3.73
N ILE A 6 -10.09 13.51 -3.16
CA ILE A 6 -9.33 12.27 -3.32
C ILE A 6 -10.13 11.06 -2.81
N ASN A 7 -10.68 11.17 -1.60
CA ASN A 7 -11.47 10.10 -1.00
C ASN A 7 -12.71 9.74 -1.83
N ASP A 8 -13.43 10.75 -2.30
CA ASP A 8 -14.63 10.55 -3.13
C ASP A 8 -14.27 9.90 -4.47
N ALA A 9 -13.14 10.29 -5.09
CA ALA A 9 -12.65 9.67 -6.31
C ALA A 9 -12.30 8.18 -6.11
N MET A 10 -11.62 7.84 -5.01
CA MET A 10 -11.28 6.44 -4.68
C MET A 10 -12.50 5.57 -4.36
N LEU A 11 -13.64 6.17 -4.03
CA LEU A 11 -14.90 5.49 -3.75
C LEU A 11 -15.90 5.59 -4.91
N THR A 12 -15.42 5.97 -6.08
CA THR A 12 -16.24 6.06 -7.31
C THR A 12 -15.72 5.02 -8.30
N TYR A 13 -16.59 4.12 -8.70
CA TYR A 13 -16.27 3.00 -9.60
C TYR A 13 -17.01 3.15 -10.94
N PRO A 14 -16.53 2.49 -12.02
CA PRO A 14 -17.28 2.39 -13.27
C PRO A 14 -18.68 1.78 -13.05
N GLU A 15 -19.65 2.18 -13.88
CA GLU A 15 -21.06 1.72 -13.75
C GLU A 15 -21.19 0.20 -13.91
N ASP A 16 -20.29 -0.41 -14.67
CA ASP A 16 -20.23 -1.85 -14.96
C ASP A 16 -19.32 -2.63 -14.01
N PHE A 17 -18.83 -2.00 -12.93
CA PHE A 17 -17.98 -2.65 -11.92
C PHE A 17 -18.78 -2.94 -10.65
N HIS A 18 -18.86 -4.21 -10.28
CA HIS A 18 -19.72 -4.70 -9.18
C HIS A 18 -18.88 -5.06 -7.95
N VAL A 19 -18.70 -4.10 -7.05
CA VAL A 19 -18.04 -4.35 -5.77
C VAL A 19 -18.90 -5.24 -4.87
N LEU A 20 -18.29 -6.27 -4.27
CA LEU A 20 -18.97 -7.16 -3.31
C LEU A 20 -19.76 -6.35 -2.26
N LYS A 21 -21.05 -6.59 -2.12
CA LYS A 21 -21.98 -5.79 -1.30
C LYS A 21 -21.52 -5.57 0.15
N LYS A 22 -20.89 -6.59 0.77
CA LYS A 22 -20.36 -6.47 2.13
C LYS A 22 -19.17 -5.53 2.21
N LEU A 23 -18.26 -5.61 1.22
CA LEU A 23 -17.08 -4.76 1.13
C LEU A 23 -17.50 -3.32 0.83
N ASN A 24 -18.41 -3.12 -0.12
CA ASN A 24 -18.88 -1.78 -0.47
C ASN A 24 -19.46 -1.02 0.74
N LYS A 25 -20.23 -1.72 1.61
CA LYS A 25 -20.72 -1.11 2.86
C LYS A 25 -19.62 -0.65 3.81
N VAL A 26 -18.47 -1.34 3.82
CA VAL A 26 -17.32 -0.95 4.64
C VAL A 26 -16.62 0.24 4.01
N LEU A 27 -16.41 0.20 2.70
CA LEU A 27 -15.73 1.28 1.97
C LEU A 27 -16.53 2.58 1.99
N GLU A 28 -17.86 2.53 1.82
CA GLU A 28 -18.72 3.71 1.87
C GLU A 28 -18.65 4.47 3.21
N LYS A 29 -18.36 3.78 4.32
CA LYS A 29 -18.13 4.45 5.61
C LYS A 29 -16.94 5.40 5.61
N ARG A 30 -16.02 5.25 4.67
CA ARG A 30 -14.88 6.16 4.50
C ARG A 30 -15.30 7.57 4.04
N ARG A 31 -16.56 7.79 3.70
CA ARG A 31 -17.11 9.14 3.45
C ARG A 31 -17.48 9.87 4.75
N GLU A 32 -17.88 9.14 5.80
CA GLU A 32 -18.39 9.71 7.05
C GLU A 32 -17.43 10.72 7.74
N PRO A 33 -16.09 10.48 7.77
CA PRO A 33 -15.15 11.44 8.36
C PRO A 33 -15.17 12.83 7.70
N PHE A 34 -15.52 12.90 6.43
CA PHE A 34 -15.55 14.15 5.67
C PHE A 34 -16.92 14.85 5.69
N GLU A 35 -17.94 14.21 6.26
CA GLU A 35 -19.29 14.75 6.38
C GLU A 35 -19.51 15.48 7.72
N LYS A 36 -18.61 15.31 8.69
CA LYS A 36 -18.71 15.85 10.05
C LYS A 36 -17.48 16.68 10.39
N GLU A 37 -17.68 17.81 11.04
CA GLU A 37 -16.57 18.57 11.61
C GLU A 37 -15.84 17.72 12.67
N GLY A 38 -14.52 17.63 12.57
CA GLY A 38 -13.68 16.80 13.45
C GLY A 38 -13.81 15.30 13.21
N GLY A 39 -14.29 14.86 12.05
CA GLY A 39 -14.33 13.44 11.69
C GLY A 39 -12.94 12.82 11.69
N LEU A 40 -12.85 11.58 12.17
CA LEU A 40 -11.59 10.83 12.28
C LEU A 40 -11.55 9.74 11.21
N VAL A 41 -10.42 9.65 10.50
CA VAL A 41 -10.10 8.55 9.59
C VAL A 41 -9.39 7.42 10.34
N ASP A 42 -9.62 6.18 9.94
CA ASP A 42 -8.82 5.06 10.44
C ASP A 42 -7.44 5.00 9.75
N TRP A 43 -6.55 4.15 10.27
CA TRP A 43 -5.20 4.01 9.74
C TRP A 43 -5.17 3.55 8.28
N ALA A 44 -6.08 2.68 7.86
CA ALA A 44 -6.14 2.17 6.49
C ALA A 44 -6.56 3.27 5.51
N GLN A 45 -7.53 4.09 5.89
CA GLN A 45 -7.97 5.23 5.11
C GLN A 45 -6.87 6.31 5.06
N ALA A 46 -6.21 6.58 6.19
CA ALA A 46 -5.08 7.52 6.25
C ALA A 46 -3.93 7.09 5.34
N GLU A 47 -3.58 5.80 5.32
CA GLU A 47 -2.58 5.23 4.42
C GLU A 47 -2.94 5.48 2.95
N GLN A 48 -4.16 5.18 2.54
CA GLN A 48 -4.58 5.36 1.14
C GLN A 48 -4.60 6.84 0.73
N LEU A 49 -5.04 7.72 1.61
CA LEU A 49 -4.97 9.17 1.36
C LEU A 49 -3.53 9.66 1.22
N ALA A 50 -2.62 9.15 2.06
CA ALA A 50 -1.20 9.47 1.96
C ALA A 50 -0.60 8.96 0.64
N PHE A 51 -0.90 7.72 0.24
CA PHE A 51 -0.46 7.20 -1.07
C PHE A 51 -0.98 8.07 -2.21
N ALA A 52 -2.25 8.45 -2.19
CA ALA A 52 -2.84 9.29 -3.21
C ALA A 52 -2.12 10.65 -3.34
N THR A 53 -1.80 11.29 -2.22
CA THR A 53 -1.07 12.58 -2.25
C THR A 53 0.38 12.42 -2.73
N ILE A 54 1.06 11.33 -2.39
CA ILE A 54 2.40 11.00 -2.90
C ILE A 54 2.38 10.81 -4.42
N LEU A 55 1.36 10.14 -4.95
CA LEU A 55 1.18 9.95 -6.39
C LEU A 55 0.91 11.29 -7.11
N GLN A 56 0.16 12.19 -6.49
CA GLN A 56 -0.07 13.54 -7.02
C GLN A 56 1.22 14.37 -7.03
N ASP A 57 2.09 14.20 -6.05
CA ASP A 57 3.41 14.83 -5.99
C ASP A 57 4.42 14.24 -6.99
N GLY A 58 4.03 13.24 -7.77
CA GLY A 58 4.86 12.66 -8.83
C GLY A 58 5.83 11.57 -8.36
N THR A 59 5.63 11.01 -7.17
CA THR A 59 6.44 9.89 -6.67
C THR A 59 5.68 8.58 -6.87
N SER A 60 6.25 7.68 -7.68
CA SER A 60 5.69 6.34 -7.88
C SER A 60 5.83 5.50 -6.61
N ILE A 61 4.81 4.68 -6.36
CA ILE A 61 4.76 3.78 -5.19
C ILE A 61 4.79 2.34 -5.68
N ARG A 62 5.64 1.53 -5.05
CA ARG A 62 5.63 0.08 -5.19
C ARG A 62 5.50 -0.56 -3.81
N LEU A 63 4.41 -1.30 -3.59
CA LEU A 63 4.14 -2.01 -2.35
C LEU A 63 4.06 -3.51 -2.61
N THR A 64 4.86 -4.28 -1.89
CA THR A 64 4.94 -5.73 -2.06
C THR A 64 4.93 -6.42 -0.72
N GLY A 65 4.24 -7.54 -0.64
CA GLY A 65 4.17 -8.40 0.54
C GLY A 65 3.19 -9.54 0.32
N GLN A 66 2.96 -10.33 1.35
CA GLN A 66 1.92 -11.35 1.33
C GLN A 66 0.58 -10.69 1.63
N ASP A 67 -0.45 -11.00 0.85
CA ASP A 67 -1.79 -10.40 0.99
C ASP A 67 -1.85 -8.85 0.98
N SER A 68 -0.88 -8.17 0.38
CA SER A 68 -0.77 -6.71 0.43
C SER A 68 -1.92 -5.99 -0.28
N GLU A 69 -2.48 -6.56 -1.34
CA GLU A 69 -3.62 -5.95 -2.06
C GLU A 69 -4.84 -5.75 -1.17
N ARG A 70 -5.14 -6.73 -0.32
CA ARG A 70 -6.22 -6.65 0.67
C ARG A 70 -5.73 -6.04 1.97
N GLY A 71 -4.47 -6.25 2.32
CA GLY A 71 -3.88 -6.11 3.63
C GLY A 71 -4.17 -7.33 4.52
N THR A 72 -3.20 -7.77 5.33
CA THR A 72 -3.32 -8.94 6.21
C THR A 72 -4.57 -8.88 7.10
N PHE A 73 -4.93 -7.70 7.57
CA PHE A 73 -6.08 -7.48 8.46
C PHE A 73 -7.38 -7.13 7.72
N SER A 74 -7.45 -7.36 6.41
CA SER A 74 -8.59 -6.93 5.57
C SER A 74 -8.89 -5.44 5.71
N HIS A 75 -7.86 -4.63 5.78
CA HIS A 75 -7.97 -3.20 6.08
C HIS A 75 -7.77 -2.31 4.85
N ARG A 76 -6.90 -2.71 3.91
CA ARG A 76 -6.48 -1.86 2.79
C ARG A 76 -7.46 -1.91 1.62
N HIS A 77 -7.70 -3.10 1.06
CA HIS A 77 -8.50 -3.29 -0.15
C HIS A 77 -8.06 -2.35 -1.30
N ALA A 78 -6.76 -2.36 -1.61
CA ALA A 78 -6.21 -1.52 -2.67
C ALA A 78 -6.56 -2.02 -4.07
N VAL A 79 -6.84 -3.31 -4.22
CA VAL A 79 -7.35 -3.93 -5.44
C VAL A 79 -8.72 -4.54 -5.14
N LEU A 80 -9.73 -4.09 -5.88
CA LEU A 80 -11.09 -4.59 -5.80
C LEU A 80 -11.30 -5.61 -6.91
N HIS A 81 -12.13 -6.61 -6.64
CA HIS A 81 -12.53 -7.63 -7.61
C HIS A 81 -14.02 -7.51 -7.88
N ASP A 82 -14.38 -7.51 -9.16
CA ASP A 82 -15.79 -7.55 -9.59
C ASP A 82 -16.40 -8.90 -9.21
N GLU A 83 -17.59 -8.88 -8.56
CA GLU A 83 -18.23 -10.10 -8.08
C GLU A 83 -18.88 -10.93 -9.20
N GLU A 84 -19.06 -10.36 -10.41
CA GLU A 84 -19.70 -11.03 -11.53
C GLU A 84 -18.71 -11.65 -12.52
N ASN A 85 -17.63 -10.95 -12.84
CA ASN A 85 -16.69 -11.36 -13.88
C ASN A 85 -15.25 -11.56 -13.38
N GLY A 86 -14.92 -11.10 -12.16
CA GLY A 86 -13.59 -11.20 -11.55
C GLY A 86 -12.58 -10.16 -12.04
N ASP A 87 -12.99 -9.18 -12.83
CA ASP A 87 -12.13 -8.07 -13.22
C ASP A 87 -11.62 -7.31 -12.00
N THR A 88 -10.49 -6.64 -12.15
CA THR A 88 -9.86 -5.91 -11.06
C THR A 88 -9.93 -4.40 -11.27
N TYR A 89 -10.12 -3.67 -10.18
CA TYR A 89 -10.09 -2.22 -10.15
C TYR A 89 -9.22 -1.73 -8.99
N THR A 90 -8.29 -0.84 -9.31
CA THR A 90 -7.38 -0.24 -8.32
C THR A 90 -7.72 1.24 -8.17
N PRO A 91 -8.40 1.65 -7.08
CA PRO A 91 -8.83 3.04 -6.88
C PRO A 91 -7.68 4.05 -6.97
N LEU A 92 -6.48 3.69 -6.50
CA LEU A 92 -5.30 4.56 -6.55
C LEU A 92 -4.78 4.83 -7.98
N HIS A 93 -5.24 4.10 -8.99
CA HIS A 93 -4.95 4.42 -10.40
C HIS A 93 -5.83 5.55 -10.95
N HIS A 94 -6.86 5.95 -10.22
CA HIS A 94 -7.86 6.92 -10.65
C HIS A 94 -7.92 8.17 -9.78
N VAL A 95 -6.85 8.41 -9.02
CA VAL A 95 -6.71 9.63 -8.20
C VAL A 95 -6.63 10.87 -9.11
N PRO A 96 -7.41 11.91 -8.85
CA PRO A 96 -7.35 13.14 -9.64
C PRO A 96 -5.95 13.74 -9.67
N ASN A 97 -5.51 14.23 -10.84
CA ASN A 97 -4.20 14.86 -11.04
C ASN A 97 -2.99 13.97 -10.67
N GLN A 98 -3.16 12.66 -10.72
CA GLN A 98 -2.05 11.72 -10.51
C GLN A 98 -0.95 11.91 -11.56
N GLN A 99 0.30 11.96 -11.10
CA GLN A 99 1.48 12.16 -11.95
C GLN A 99 2.45 10.97 -11.92
N ALA A 100 2.16 9.95 -11.12
CA ALA A 100 3.03 8.80 -10.91
C ALA A 100 2.23 7.49 -10.84
N THR A 101 2.91 6.35 -10.85
CA THR A 101 2.30 5.02 -10.86
C THR A 101 2.18 4.43 -9.46
N PHE A 102 1.13 3.64 -9.25
CA PHE A 102 0.94 2.81 -8.07
C PHE A 102 0.99 1.34 -8.48
N ASP A 103 1.96 0.61 -7.97
CA ASP A 103 2.11 -0.83 -8.19
C ASP A 103 2.00 -1.56 -6.84
N ILE A 104 1.13 -2.57 -6.78
CA ILE A 104 0.95 -3.40 -5.60
C ILE A 104 0.97 -4.87 -5.99
N HIS A 105 1.64 -5.70 -5.18
CA HIS A 105 1.84 -7.11 -5.50
C HIS A 105 1.66 -8.00 -4.27
N ASN A 106 0.86 -9.04 -4.43
CA ASN A 106 0.85 -10.18 -3.51
C ASN A 106 1.99 -11.12 -3.89
N SER A 107 3.08 -11.08 -3.13
CA SER A 107 4.27 -11.90 -3.40
C SER A 107 4.11 -13.31 -2.82
N PRO A 108 4.37 -14.36 -3.61
CA PRO A 108 4.43 -15.74 -3.12
C PRO A 108 5.79 -16.09 -2.51
N LEU A 109 6.75 -15.17 -2.49
CA LEU A 109 8.10 -15.40 -2.02
C LEU A 109 8.18 -15.43 -0.49
N SER A 110 9.19 -16.11 0.05
CA SER A 110 9.54 -15.99 1.47
C SER A 110 10.01 -14.58 1.81
N GLU A 111 9.97 -14.21 3.09
CA GLU A 111 10.37 -12.90 3.57
C GLU A 111 11.78 -12.51 3.12
N ALA A 112 12.75 -13.43 3.27
CA ALA A 112 14.13 -13.17 2.82
C ALA A 112 14.21 -12.92 1.32
N ALA A 113 13.46 -13.68 0.53
CA ALA A 113 13.48 -13.57 -0.93
C ALA A 113 12.81 -12.26 -1.42
N VAL A 114 11.65 -11.91 -0.89
CA VAL A 114 10.94 -10.69 -1.29
C VAL A 114 11.68 -9.44 -0.83
N VAL A 115 12.21 -9.41 0.40
CA VAL A 115 13.01 -8.26 0.88
C VAL A 115 14.29 -8.10 0.08
N GLY A 116 14.96 -9.21 -0.26
CA GLY A 116 16.14 -9.17 -1.13
C GLY A 116 15.83 -8.64 -2.52
N PHE A 117 14.71 -9.05 -3.09
CA PHE A 117 14.25 -8.54 -4.38
C PHE A 117 13.94 -7.04 -4.33
N GLU A 118 13.13 -6.61 -3.36
CA GLU A 118 12.71 -5.20 -3.23
C GLU A 118 13.90 -4.29 -2.86
N TYR A 119 14.87 -4.80 -2.10
CA TYR A 119 16.14 -4.09 -1.89
C TYR A 119 16.86 -3.82 -3.22
N GLY A 120 17.07 -4.86 -4.04
CA GLY A 120 17.72 -4.72 -5.35
C GLY A 120 16.94 -3.80 -6.28
N TYR A 121 15.62 -3.94 -6.32
CA TYR A 121 14.75 -3.06 -7.10
C TYR A 121 14.92 -1.58 -6.68
N ASN A 122 14.93 -1.31 -5.38
CA ASN A 122 15.07 0.07 -4.88
C ASN A 122 16.47 0.66 -5.10
N VAL A 123 17.52 -0.16 -5.08
CA VAL A 123 18.89 0.30 -5.42
C VAL A 123 18.95 0.83 -6.84
N GLU A 124 18.26 0.17 -7.78
CA GLU A 124 18.19 0.58 -9.20
C GLU A 124 17.17 1.70 -9.43
N ASN A 125 16.06 1.70 -8.70
CA ASN A 125 14.97 2.68 -8.84
C ASN A 125 14.85 3.53 -7.57
N LYS A 126 15.75 4.49 -7.40
CA LYS A 126 15.86 5.36 -6.21
C LYS A 126 14.77 6.44 -6.11
N ASN A 127 14.03 6.66 -7.20
CA ASN A 127 13.03 7.74 -7.28
C ASN A 127 11.60 7.28 -6.98
N SER A 128 11.44 6.03 -6.55
CA SER A 128 10.15 5.48 -6.15
C SER A 128 10.09 5.23 -4.65
N PHE A 129 8.90 5.33 -4.10
CA PHE A 129 8.61 4.93 -2.73
C PHE A 129 8.35 3.43 -2.70
N ASN A 130 9.37 2.67 -2.35
CA ASN A 130 9.30 1.21 -2.30
C ASN A 130 9.01 0.74 -0.88
N ILE A 131 8.03 -0.13 -0.75
CA ILE A 131 7.54 -0.65 0.53
C ILE A 131 7.52 -2.17 0.47
N TRP A 132 8.13 -2.81 1.44
CA TRP A 132 7.82 -4.20 1.76
C TRP A 132 6.95 -4.26 3.01
N GLU A 133 5.81 -4.94 2.89
CA GLU A 133 4.92 -5.19 4.01
C GLU A 133 5.09 -6.62 4.51
N ALA A 134 5.52 -6.78 5.76
CA ALA A 134 5.47 -8.08 6.42
C ALA A 134 4.01 -8.49 6.62
N GLN A 135 3.69 -9.76 6.46
CA GLN A 135 2.34 -10.27 6.77
C GLN A 135 1.99 -10.00 8.24
N TYR A 136 2.95 -10.24 9.13
CA TYR A 136 3.02 -9.72 10.49
C TYR A 136 4.46 -9.25 10.73
N GLY A 137 4.66 -8.17 11.47
CA GLY A 137 5.99 -7.70 11.84
C GLY A 137 6.85 -8.75 12.54
N ASP A 138 6.19 -9.67 13.25
CA ASP A 138 6.80 -10.83 13.91
C ASP A 138 7.60 -11.74 12.96
N PHE A 139 7.22 -11.80 11.69
CA PHE A 139 7.92 -12.58 10.67
C PHE A 139 9.08 -11.85 10.00
N SER A 140 9.32 -10.58 10.33
CA SER A 140 10.43 -9.81 9.76
C SER A 140 11.79 -10.41 10.07
N ASN A 141 11.94 -11.15 11.18
CA ASN A 141 13.13 -11.89 11.54
C ASN A 141 13.56 -12.93 10.48
N MET A 142 12.61 -13.43 9.68
CA MET A 142 12.90 -14.33 8.55
C MET A 142 13.72 -13.66 7.44
N ALA A 143 13.70 -12.32 7.39
CA ALA A 143 14.49 -11.51 6.47
C ALA A 143 15.69 -10.80 7.17
N GLN A 144 15.97 -11.08 8.42
CA GLN A 144 16.98 -10.37 9.23
C GLN A 144 18.35 -10.34 8.56
N MET A 145 18.73 -11.42 7.92
CA MET A 145 19.97 -11.53 7.14
C MET A 145 20.06 -10.45 6.04
N ILE A 146 18.97 -10.15 5.38
CA ILE A 146 18.90 -9.12 4.34
C ILE A 146 18.94 -7.72 4.98
N PHE A 147 18.24 -7.53 6.09
CA PHE A 147 18.29 -6.25 6.82
C PHE A 147 19.72 -5.92 7.26
N ASP A 148 20.41 -6.86 7.89
CA ASP A 148 21.71 -6.62 8.46
C ASP A 148 22.82 -6.47 7.40
N ASN A 149 22.80 -7.32 6.37
CA ASN A 149 23.92 -7.41 5.44
C ASN A 149 23.74 -6.53 4.19
N PHE A 150 22.52 -6.11 3.88
CA PHE A 150 22.22 -5.30 2.70
C PHE A 150 21.57 -3.97 3.08
N LEU A 151 20.39 -3.98 3.69
CA LEU A 151 19.63 -2.77 3.90
C LEU A 151 20.35 -1.77 4.82
N SER A 152 20.86 -2.22 5.96
CA SER A 152 21.54 -1.37 6.95
C SER A 152 23.01 -1.12 6.65
N SER A 153 23.70 -2.05 6.00
CA SER A 153 25.16 -2.02 5.84
C SER A 153 25.65 -1.71 4.43
N SER A 154 24.79 -1.70 3.42
CA SER A 154 25.19 -1.50 2.02
C SER A 154 25.90 -0.17 1.77
N ARG A 155 25.52 0.88 2.49
CA ARG A 155 26.17 2.18 2.36
C ARG A 155 27.65 2.11 2.79
N ALA A 156 27.95 1.42 3.86
CA ALA A 156 29.32 1.27 4.37
C ALA A 156 30.14 0.31 3.50
N LYS A 157 29.51 -0.76 2.99
CA LYS A 157 30.20 -1.78 2.19
C LYS A 157 30.44 -1.36 0.74
N TRP A 158 29.44 -0.73 0.11
CA TRP A 158 29.43 -0.52 -1.35
C TRP A 158 29.06 0.91 -1.76
N GLY A 159 28.84 1.82 -0.82
CA GLY A 159 28.35 3.17 -1.13
C GLY A 159 26.89 3.22 -1.57
N GLU A 160 26.20 2.08 -1.57
CA GLU A 160 24.81 1.98 -2.01
C GLU A 160 23.86 2.53 -0.95
N ARG A 161 22.80 3.17 -1.41
CA ARG A 161 21.71 3.64 -0.56
C ARG A 161 20.41 3.02 -1.01
N SER A 162 19.68 2.45 -0.08
CA SER A 162 18.31 2.01 -0.29
C SER A 162 17.35 2.83 0.57
N GLY A 163 16.26 3.25 -0.03
CA GLY A 163 15.12 3.87 0.65
C GLY A 163 13.97 2.88 0.88
N LEU A 164 14.25 1.56 0.77
CA LEU A 164 13.22 0.55 1.03
C LEU A 164 12.63 0.74 2.42
N THR A 165 11.33 0.93 2.46
CA THR A 165 10.55 1.10 3.69
C THR A 165 9.92 -0.22 4.10
N LEU A 166 9.91 -0.49 5.40
CA LEU A 166 9.36 -1.72 5.96
C LEU A 166 8.07 -1.40 6.72
N PHE A 167 6.96 -2.03 6.31
CA PHE A 167 5.72 -2.02 7.07
C PHE A 167 5.66 -3.27 7.96
N LEU A 168 5.80 -3.06 9.26
CA LEU A 168 5.94 -4.13 10.26
C LEU A 168 4.75 -4.13 11.23
N HIS A 169 3.54 -4.19 10.69
CA HIS A 169 2.35 -4.29 11.53
C HIS A 169 2.41 -5.54 12.39
N SER A 170 2.01 -5.44 13.65
CA SER A 170 1.81 -6.61 14.49
C SER A 170 0.38 -6.66 15.02
N TYR A 171 -0.06 -7.82 15.44
CA TYR A 171 -1.39 -8.02 15.99
C TYR A 171 -1.62 -7.16 17.25
N GLU A 172 -0.58 -6.93 18.03
CA GLU A 172 -0.62 -6.14 19.28
C GLU A 172 -0.74 -4.63 19.04
N GLY A 173 -0.41 -4.15 17.84
CA GLY A 173 -0.50 -2.73 17.47
C GLY A 173 -1.85 -2.27 16.93
N GLN A 174 -2.88 -3.12 17.00
CA GLN A 174 -4.21 -2.87 16.43
C GLN A 174 -5.26 -2.52 17.48
N GLY A 175 -4.85 -2.22 18.68
CA GLY A 175 -5.73 -1.76 19.76
C GLY A 175 -6.09 -0.29 19.68
#